data_d02169e49590c10a246cdb40b47d111c
#
_entry.id   d02169e49590c10a246cdb40b47d111c
#
_cell.length_a   1.000
_cell.length_b   1.000
_cell.length_c   1.000
_cell.angle_alpha   90.00
_cell.angle_beta   90.00
_cell.angle_gamma   90.00
#
_symmetry.space_group_name_H-M   'P 1'
#
loop_
_entity.id
_entity.type
_entity.pdbx_description
1 polymer ?
#
loop_
_entity_poly.entity_id
_entity_poly.type
_entity_poly.pdbx_seq_one_letter_code
_entity_poly.pdbx_strand_id
1 'polypeptide(L)'
;VCELTMVYKTGGEKNLEDLQNDLQKLSSVAEGQLQIKSLPNQSDSGPTSKITHRIVLSGDDKKGLLNKIIKTLDENNALIVRMNTEKISFPNNTQYISRFAISVREENAPECLSQIVKVAGEMKLTFRYETS
;
A
#
# COMPACT_ATOMS: atom_id res chain seq x y z
N VAL A 1 -12.95 -3.23 11.83
CA VAL A 1 -13.54 -2.65 10.61
C VAL A 1 -12.46 -2.64 9.54
N CYS A 2 -12.77 -3.21 8.39
CA CYS A 2 -11.88 -3.20 7.24
C CYS A 2 -12.50 -2.30 6.16
N GLU A 3 -11.75 -1.31 5.71
CA GLU A 3 -12.12 -0.45 4.60
C GLU A 3 -11.16 -0.71 3.44
N LEU A 4 -11.72 -0.94 2.26
CA LEU A 4 -10.97 -1.16 1.03
C LEU A 4 -11.42 -0.15 -0.02
N THR A 5 -10.51 0.66 -0.49
CA THR A 5 -10.74 1.58 -1.60
C THR A 5 -9.94 1.14 -2.82
N MET A 6 -10.64 1.00 -3.94
CA MET A 6 -10.01 0.61 -5.20
C MET A 6 -10.45 1.54 -6.33
N VAL A 7 -9.50 1.85 -7.23
CA VAL A 7 -9.77 2.65 -8.42
C VAL A 7 -9.60 1.77 -9.65
N TYR A 8 -10.63 1.72 -10.47
CA TYR A 8 -10.64 0.93 -11.69
C TYR A 8 -10.96 1.77 -12.90
N LYS A 9 -10.36 1.40 -14.01
CA LYS A 9 -10.78 1.86 -15.33
C LYS A 9 -11.68 0.79 -15.95
N THR A 10 -12.93 1.13 -16.17
CA THR A 10 -13.85 0.22 -16.85
C THR A 10 -13.76 0.38 -18.37
N GLY A 11 -13.80 -0.73 -19.09
CA GLY A 11 -13.94 -0.73 -20.56
C GLY A 11 -15.38 -0.42 -20.96
N GLY A 12 -15.64 0.76 -21.27
CA GLY A 12 -16.61 1.41 -22.16
C GLY A 12 -18.11 1.16 -22.02
N GLU A 13 -18.66 0.04 -21.61
CA GLU A 13 -20.10 -0.22 -21.79
C GLU A 13 -20.90 -0.53 -20.51
N LYS A 14 -20.25 -0.78 -19.38
CA LYS A 14 -20.96 -0.98 -18.12
C LYS A 14 -21.19 0.35 -17.41
N ASN A 15 -22.44 0.62 -17.06
CA ASN A 15 -22.75 1.78 -16.22
C ASN A 15 -22.47 1.47 -14.74
N LEU A 16 -22.50 2.50 -13.90
CA LEU A 16 -22.23 2.37 -12.45
C LEU A 16 -23.24 1.46 -11.74
N GLU A 17 -24.49 1.45 -12.16
CA GLU A 17 -25.55 0.62 -11.56
C GLU A 17 -25.28 -0.86 -11.80
N ASP A 18 -24.93 -1.25 -13.01
CA ASP A 18 -24.60 -2.64 -13.34
C ASP A 18 -23.40 -3.13 -12.54
N LEU A 19 -22.35 -2.31 -12.42
CA LEU A 19 -21.17 -2.61 -11.63
C LEU A 19 -21.50 -2.75 -10.15
N GLN A 20 -22.32 -1.86 -9.61
CA GLN A 20 -22.77 -1.92 -8.22
C GLN A 20 -23.58 -3.19 -7.95
N ASN A 21 -24.48 -3.56 -8.82
CA ASN A 21 -25.28 -4.78 -8.72
C ASN A 21 -24.40 -6.04 -8.77
N ASP A 22 -23.43 -6.08 -9.67
CA ASP A 22 -22.52 -7.21 -9.81
C ASP A 22 -21.63 -7.37 -8.57
N LEU A 23 -21.11 -6.28 -8.02
CA LEU A 23 -20.26 -6.31 -6.83
C LEU A 23 -21.03 -6.65 -5.56
N GLN A 24 -22.29 -6.21 -5.45
CA GLN A 24 -23.14 -6.53 -4.31
C GLN A 24 -23.48 -8.03 -4.21
N LYS A 25 -23.40 -8.77 -5.30
CA LYS A 25 -23.60 -10.23 -5.31
C LYS A 25 -22.45 -11.01 -4.72
N LEU A 26 -21.29 -10.39 -4.54
CA LEU A 26 -20.14 -11.02 -3.90
C LEU A 26 -20.40 -11.18 -2.40
N SER A 27 -20.21 -12.39 -1.89
CA SER A 27 -20.45 -12.70 -0.47
C SER A 27 -19.61 -11.87 0.49
N SER A 28 -18.41 -11.49 0.08
CA SER A 28 -17.51 -10.64 0.86
C SER A 28 -17.97 -9.19 0.97
N VAL A 29 -18.85 -8.74 0.09
CA VAL A 29 -19.36 -7.37 0.02
C VAL A 29 -20.79 -7.26 0.53
N ALA A 30 -21.55 -8.36 0.48
CA ALA A 30 -22.99 -8.41 0.81
C ALA A 30 -23.30 -7.96 2.24
N GLU A 31 -22.38 -8.16 3.18
CA GLU A 31 -22.53 -7.78 4.60
C GLU A 31 -21.95 -6.39 4.91
N GLY A 32 -21.34 -5.74 3.93
CA GLY A 32 -20.68 -4.44 4.09
C GLY A 32 -21.40 -3.30 3.38
N GLN A 33 -20.82 -2.12 3.46
CA GLN A 33 -21.24 -0.97 2.69
C GLN A 33 -20.37 -0.83 1.44
N LEU A 34 -21.03 -0.72 0.28
CA LEU A 34 -20.38 -0.48 -0.99
C LEU A 34 -20.73 0.93 -1.48
N GLN A 35 -19.71 1.73 -1.76
CA GLN A 35 -19.87 3.01 -2.43
C GLN A 35 -19.06 3.01 -3.72
N ILE A 36 -19.72 3.38 -4.80
CA ILE A 36 -19.06 3.54 -6.11
C ILE A 36 -19.27 4.97 -6.58
N LYS A 37 -18.17 5.61 -6.95
CA LYS A 37 -18.16 6.97 -7.48
C LYS A 37 -17.43 6.99 -8.81
N SER A 38 -18.01 7.70 -9.78
CA SER A 38 -17.29 8.01 -11.01
C SER A 38 -16.27 9.11 -10.74
N LEU A 39 -15.03 8.85 -11.14
CA LEU A 39 -13.99 9.88 -11.13
C LEU A 39 -13.94 10.57 -12.48
N PRO A 40 -13.68 11.90 -12.52
CA PRO A 40 -13.48 12.59 -13.78
C PRO A 40 -12.34 11.94 -14.56
N ASN A 41 -12.54 11.86 -15.85
CA ASN A 41 -11.62 11.19 -16.79
C ASN A 41 -10.30 11.95 -16.84
N GLN A 42 -9.45 11.72 -15.87
CA GLN A 42 -8.07 12.16 -15.89
C GLN A 42 -7.23 10.98 -16.32
N SER A 43 -6.45 11.14 -17.35
CA SER A 43 -5.61 10.12 -17.96
C SER A 43 -4.54 9.56 -17.02
N ASP A 44 -4.32 10.19 -15.89
CA ASP A 44 -3.33 9.78 -14.89
C ASP A 44 -3.95 9.81 -13.49
N SER A 45 -4.67 8.76 -13.14
CA SER A 45 -5.33 8.61 -11.85
C SER A 45 -4.46 7.93 -10.79
N GLY A 46 -3.17 8.06 -10.87
CA GLY A 46 -2.24 7.62 -9.84
C GLY A 46 -1.46 8.79 -9.25
N PRO A 47 -0.82 8.62 -8.10
CA PRO A 47 0.13 9.63 -7.62
C PRO A 47 1.18 9.86 -8.70
N THR A 48 1.22 11.08 -9.23
CA THR A 48 2.15 11.51 -10.28
C THR A 48 3.55 11.79 -9.75
N SER A 49 3.75 11.61 -8.46
CA SER A 49 5.04 11.85 -7.82
C SER A 49 6.10 10.87 -8.32
N LYS A 50 7.27 11.40 -8.58
CA LYS A 50 8.42 10.61 -8.99
C LYS A 50 8.84 9.67 -7.86
N ILE A 51 9.00 8.40 -8.15
CA ILE A 51 9.55 7.43 -7.21
C ILE A 51 11.05 7.74 -7.02
N THR A 52 11.44 8.00 -5.79
CA THR A 52 12.84 8.29 -5.42
C THR A 52 13.52 7.08 -4.78
N HIS A 53 12.78 6.30 -4.02
CA HIS A 53 13.30 5.13 -3.32
C HIS A 53 12.32 3.96 -3.40
N ARG A 54 12.88 2.77 -3.42
CA ARG A 54 12.15 1.52 -3.28
C ARG A 54 12.61 0.83 -2.01
N ILE A 55 11.67 0.44 -1.17
CA ILE A 55 11.94 -0.18 0.12
C ILE A 55 11.30 -1.56 0.13
N VAL A 56 12.05 -2.54 0.61
CA VAL A 56 11.56 -3.90 0.83
C VAL A 56 11.78 -4.27 2.29
N LEU A 57 10.70 -4.68 2.93
CA LEU A 57 10.69 -5.20 4.29
C LEU A 57 10.19 -6.63 4.27
N SER A 58 10.91 -7.52 4.94
CA SER A 58 10.47 -8.91 5.04
C SER A 58 10.69 -9.47 6.44
N GLY A 59 9.81 -10.32 6.87
CA GLY A 59 9.88 -10.98 8.16
C GLY A 59 8.56 -11.59 8.59
N ASP A 60 8.52 -12.02 9.84
CA ASP A 60 7.34 -12.63 10.43
C ASP A 60 6.18 -11.62 10.54
N ASP A 61 4.97 -12.14 10.44
CA ASP A 61 3.78 -11.34 10.68
C ASP A 61 3.75 -10.81 12.11
N LYS A 62 3.69 -9.50 12.24
CA LYS A 62 3.55 -8.81 13.53
C LYS A 62 2.44 -7.79 13.48
N LYS A 63 1.58 -7.82 14.48
CA LYS A 63 0.49 -6.87 14.62
C LYS A 63 1.02 -5.44 14.66
N GLY A 64 0.44 -4.58 13.84
CA GLY A 64 0.79 -3.16 13.81
C GLY A 64 2.03 -2.82 12.99
N LEU A 65 2.65 -3.80 12.32
CA LEU A 65 3.85 -3.60 11.51
C LEU A 65 3.66 -2.53 10.44
N LEU A 66 2.67 -2.71 9.57
CA LEU A 66 2.40 -1.76 8.50
C LEU A 66 2.06 -0.37 9.02
N ASN A 67 1.31 -0.29 10.10
CA ASN A 67 0.97 1.00 10.71
C ASN A 67 2.20 1.77 11.17
N LYS A 68 3.18 1.09 11.79
CA LYS A 68 4.44 1.72 12.20
C LYS A 68 5.25 2.23 11.03
N ILE A 69 5.35 1.44 9.96
CA ILE A 69 6.08 1.83 8.76
C ILE A 69 5.39 3.01 8.04
N ILE A 70 4.09 2.93 7.85
CA ILE A 70 3.32 4.00 7.20
C ILE A 70 3.41 5.30 8.03
N LYS A 71 3.29 5.20 9.34
CA LYS A 71 3.43 6.35 10.24
C LYS A 71 4.83 6.98 10.13
N THR A 72 5.88 6.16 10.11
CA THR A 72 7.25 6.64 9.97
C THR A 72 7.47 7.36 8.63
N LEU A 73 6.91 6.85 7.54
CA LEU A 73 6.94 7.49 6.23
C LEU A 73 6.21 8.84 6.26
N ASP A 74 5.03 8.87 6.84
CA ASP A 74 4.22 10.10 6.95
C ASP A 74 4.92 11.18 7.78
N GLU A 75 5.49 10.82 8.93
CA GLU A 75 6.24 11.73 9.80
C GLU A 75 7.46 12.36 9.10
N ASN A 76 8.01 11.71 8.09
CA ASN A 76 9.13 12.21 7.29
C ASN A 76 8.68 12.83 5.95
N ASN A 77 7.40 13.09 5.79
CA ASN A 77 6.82 13.64 4.56
C ASN A 77 7.16 12.82 3.31
N ALA A 78 7.31 11.52 3.48
CA ALA A 78 7.49 10.60 2.37
C ALA A 78 6.12 10.16 1.86
N LEU A 79 5.89 10.34 0.57
CA LEU A 79 4.65 9.92 -0.09
C LEU A 79 4.80 8.48 -0.55
N ILE A 80 3.86 7.63 -0.18
CA ILE A 80 3.76 6.27 -0.72
C ILE A 80 3.10 6.35 -2.10
N VAL A 81 3.87 6.06 -3.13
CA VAL A 81 3.38 6.04 -4.52
C VAL A 81 2.76 4.70 -4.85
N ARG A 82 3.39 3.62 -4.40
CA ARG A 82 2.89 2.25 -4.56
C ARG A 82 3.27 1.42 -3.35
N MET A 83 2.40 0.49 -3.00
CA MET A 83 2.65 -0.50 -1.95
C MET A 83 2.12 -1.86 -2.40
N ASN A 84 2.89 -2.90 -2.13
CA ASN A 84 2.49 -4.28 -2.32
C ASN A 84 2.93 -5.10 -1.12
N THR A 85 2.06 -5.96 -0.64
CA THR A 85 2.38 -6.92 0.43
C THR A 85 2.01 -8.32 -0.02
N GLU A 86 2.98 -9.22 0.07
CA GLU A 86 2.81 -10.63 -0.22
C GLU A 86 2.97 -11.46 1.05
N LYS A 87 2.11 -12.44 1.20
CA LYS A 87 2.19 -13.42 2.27
C LYS A 87 2.77 -14.72 1.71
N ILE A 88 3.84 -15.19 2.32
CA ILE A 88 4.46 -16.46 1.97
C ILE A 88 4.29 -17.41 3.14
N SER A 89 3.58 -18.50 2.91
CA SER A 89 3.35 -19.52 3.93
C SER A 89 4.39 -20.64 3.83
N PHE A 90 5.14 -20.83 4.91
CA PHE A 90 6.03 -21.97 5.10
C PHE A 90 5.40 -22.98 6.07
N PRO A 91 5.88 -24.26 6.12
CA PRO A 91 5.28 -25.24 7.02
C PRO A 91 5.25 -24.84 8.49
N ASN A 92 6.22 -24.07 8.96
CA ASN A 92 6.37 -23.70 10.36
C ASN A 92 6.11 -22.23 10.67
N ASN A 93 6.00 -21.36 9.66
CA ASN A 93 5.76 -19.94 9.86
C ASN A 93 5.18 -19.28 8.60
N THR A 94 4.70 -18.07 8.80
CA THR A 94 4.25 -17.20 7.71
C THR A 94 5.13 -15.97 7.69
N GLN A 95 5.63 -15.64 6.51
CA GLN A 95 6.40 -14.42 6.30
C GLN A 95 5.66 -13.44 5.40
N TYR A 96 5.89 -12.18 5.63
CA TYR A 96 5.41 -11.08 4.79
C TYR A 96 6.56 -10.38 4.11
N ILE A 97 6.36 -10.06 2.85
CA ILE A 97 7.25 -9.20 2.08
C ILE A 97 6.44 -7.98 1.66
N SER A 98 6.81 -6.83 2.18
CA SER A 98 6.17 -5.55 1.85
C SER A 98 7.12 -4.70 1.02
N ARG A 99 6.64 -4.26 -0.13
CA ARG A 99 7.40 -3.41 -1.06
C ARG A 99 6.72 -2.06 -1.14
N PHE A 100 7.51 -1.02 -0.93
CA PHE A 100 7.07 0.36 -1.01
C PHE A 100 7.87 1.10 -2.09
N ALA A 101 7.18 1.78 -2.97
CA ALA A 101 7.78 2.78 -3.83
C ALA A 101 7.37 4.15 -3.27
N ILE A 102 8.33 4.93 -2.85
CA ILE A 102 8.10 6.20 -2.16
C ILE A 102 8.70 7.38 -2.92
N SER A 103 8.13 8.53 -2.67
CA SER A 103 8.67 9.82 -3.06
C SER A 103 9.03 10.60 -1.80
N VAL A 104 10.30 10.86 -1.60
CA VAL A 104 10.80 11.64 -0.47
C VAL A 104 11.80 12.69 -0.97
N ARG A 105 11.76 13.87 -0.36
CA ARG A 105 12.71 14.91 -0.69
C ARG A 105 14.13 14.51 -0.28
N GLU A 106 15.10 14.91 -1.08
CA GLU A 106 16.52 14.60 -0.85
C GLU A 106 16.99 14.98 0.57
N GLU A 107 16.54 16.12 1.07
CA GLU A 107 16.84 16.62 2.40
C GLU A 107 16.27 15.75 3.53
N ASN A 108 15.14 15.07 3.30
CA ASN A 108 14.46 14.22 4.29
C ASN A 108 14.84 12.74 4.16
N ALA A 109 15.41 12.33 3.05
CA ALA A 109 15.67 10.92 2.76
C ALA A 109 16.60 10.24 3.79
N PRO A 110 17.72 10.82 4.23
CA PRO A 110 18.58 10.17 5.21
C PRO A 110 17.88 9.90 6.54
N GLU A 111 17.15 10.88 7.05
CA GLU A 111 16.40 10.73 8.30
C GLU A 111 15.27 9.71 8.16
N CYS A 112 14.53 9.76 7.06
CA CYS A 112 13.46 8.82 6.76
C CYS A 112 13.97 7.37 6.74
N LEU A 113 15.03 7.10 5.99
CA LEU A 113 15.62 5.78 5.89
C LEU A 113 16.18 5.30 7.22
N SER A 114 16.83 6.18 7.97
CA SER A 114 17.37 5.88 9.30
C SER A 114 16.27 5.45 10.28
N GLN A 115 15.15 6.14 10.28
CA GLN A 115 14.02 5.80 11.15
C GLN A 115 13.35 4.49 10.72
N ILE A 116 13.25 4.21 9.43
CA ILE A 116 12.70 2.93 8.94
C ILE A 116 13.63 1.78 9.34
N VAL A 117 14.94 1.94 9.21
CA VAL A 117 15.92 0.93 9.66
C VAL A 117 15.77 0.65 11.15
N LYS A 118 15.58 1.68 11.96
CA LYS A 118 15.36 1.54 13.40
C LYS A 118 14.09 0.74 13.70
N VAL A 119 12.99 1.09 13.06
CA VAL A 119 11.71 0.38 13.22
C VAL A 119 11.85 -1.08 12.75
N ALA A 120 12.49 -1.31 11.62
CA ALA A 120 12.75 -2.66 11.12
C ALA A 120 13.57 -3.48 12.09
N GLY A 121 14.63 -2.89 12.68
CA GLY A 121 15.44 -3.56 13.70
C GLY A 121 14.65 -3.91 14.96
N GLU A 122 13.83 -3.00 15.46
CA GLU A 122 12.95 -3.24 16.62
C GLU A 122 11.95 -4.37 16.36
N MET A 123 11.47 -4.51 15.14
CA MET A 123 10.51 -5.53 14.72
C MET A 123 11.17 -6.78 14.15
N LYS A 124 12.49 -6.87 14.16
CA LYS A 124 13.28 -8.00 13.62
C LYS A 124 12.96 -8.32 12.15
N LEU A 125 12.83 -7.26 11.37
CA LEU A 125 12.61 -7.35 9.92
C LEU A 125 13.91 -7.20 9.17
N THR A 126 13.98 -7.83 8.00
CA THR A 126 15.01 -7.55 7.02
C THR A 126 14.61 -6.32 6.22
N PHE A 127 15.53 -5.38 6.08
CA PHE A 127 15.34 -4.12 5.37
C PHE A 127 16.31 -4.00 4.20
N ARG A 128 15.77 -3.62 3.05
CA ARG A 128 16.57 -3.27 1.87
C ARG A 128 15.97 -2.05 1.20
N TYR A 129 16.80 -1.21 0.60
CA TYR A 129 16.34 -0.10 -0.21
C TYR A 129 17.21 0.12 -1.44
N GLU A 130 16.61 0.74 -2.44
CA GLU A 130 17.26 1.17 -3.68
C GLU A 130 16.83 2.60 -3.98
N THR A 131 17.79 3.41 -4.42
CA THR A 131 17.51 4.72 -5.00
C THR A 131 17.16 4.60 -6.47
N SER A 132 16.16 5.34 -6.89
CA SER A 132 15.75 5.35 -8.31
C SER A 132 16.42 6.46 -9.09
#